data_e302081ec730e1c7e8e53ef756561c59
#
_entry.id   e302081ec730e1c7e8e53ef756561c59
#
_cell.length_a   1.000
_cell.length_b   1.000
_cell.length_c   1.000
_cell.angle_alpha   90.00
_cell.angle_beta   90.00
_cell.angle_gamma   90.00
#
_symmetry.space_group_name_H-M   'P 1'
#
loop_
_entity.id
_entity.type
_entity.pdbx_description
1 polymer ?
#
loop_
_entity_poly.entity_id
_entity_poly.type
_entity_poly.pdbx_seq_one_letter_code
_entity_poly.pdbx_strand_id
1 'polypeptide(L)'
;MKTTLKKLSCFLLALVMVMSIATTAFAKTAKTPVILVHGLGANPVYENVGTDSQAEIQNLGLGDIASTIFQNKAVVNEVVKMLDSQRKPNRKKLINGLAKVVTKDNVINCTKNGNVKKGQGVINYWTTPLSKHKSYWQNADVAESAIARQLCKTYGAKNVYCFNYDWRQDVCLTAKQLNQYIKLIKKQTGAKKVSVIGCSLGGAVLSAYIDAYAKQKDLKTAVFVNPAIGGVDVARAYALDLKISKKSVIAYLKCMETAFNGGELQSLFRAIGVVGDVRVGYLANNLSKFVNNKTTVKQIYMQVLKPWIGNIPSLWECIPYDSFNAATNKLSKMGFLDKKSGVYKKIKKYHGVQGRFNKNIKKIKKSGVQVAIFASYGTMGIPITSKVNNQTDALIDTKYASAGATVAKYGKKLKAKGKYVSGDKVINAKTCALPDNTWFLNGIQHMRFYYGSDATKLVANIACGKVKANVKAVKKKYKKGQFLKEVNRKLVNVK
;
A
#
# COMPACT_ATOMS: atom_id res chain seq x y z
N MET A 1 -11.37 28.61 18.10
CA MET A 1 -10.44 27.54 17.68
C MET A 1 -9.95 26.62 18.82
N LYS A 2 -9.73 27.10 20.03
CA LYS A 2 -9.33 26.26 21.20
C LYS A 2 -10.45 25.32 21.71
N THR A 3 -11.71 25.69 21.55
CA THR A 3 -12.89 24.94 22.05
C THR A 3 -13.24 23.71 21.20
N THR A 4 -13.00 23.74 19.89
CA THR A 4 -13.32 22.63 18.99
C THR A 4 -12.30 21.48 19.07
N LEU A 5 -11.03 21.81 19.31
CA LEU A 5 -9.99 20.80 19.59
C LEU A 5 -10.23 20.11 20.95
N LYS A 6 -10.72 20.84 21.96
CA LYS A 6 -11.09 20.26 23.25
C LYS A 6 -12.27 19.30 23.12
N LYS A 7 -13.29 19.61 22.31
CA LYS A 7 -14.46 18.72 22.11
C LYS A 7 -14.09 17.43 21.38
N LEU A 8 -13.18 17.48 20.39
CA LEU A 8 -12.70 16.28 19.70
C LEU A 8 -11.80 15.40 20.61
N SER A 9 -10.99 16.05 21.45
CA SER A 9 -10.21 15.37 22.49
C SER A 9 -11.09 14.77 23.57
N CYS A 10 -12.16 15.47 23.97
CA CYS A 10 -13.11 14.97 24.97
C CYS A 10 -13.96 13.80 24.45
N PHE A 11 -14.33 13.78 23.16
CA PHE A 11 -15.07 12.66 22.58
C PHE A 11 -14.19 11.39 22.49
N LEU A 12 -12.92 11.54 22.15
CA LEU A 12 -11.93 10.43 22.22
C LEU A 12 -11.65 9.99 23.65
N LEU A 13 -11.61 10.92 24.61
CA LEU A 13 -11.43 10.59 26.04
C LEU A 13 -12.70 9.99 26.65
N ALA A 14 -13.90 10.43 26.28
CA ALA A 14 -15.15 9.84 26.76
C ALA A 14 -15.36 8.42 26.24
N LEU A 15 -14.97 8.12 24.98
CA LEU A 15 -14.96 6.75 24.46
C LEU A 15 -13.96 5.85 25.22
N VAL A 16 -12.87 6.42 25.71
CA VAL A 16 -11.86 5.71 26.51
C VAL A 16 -12.35 5.51 27.96
N MET A 17 -13.14 6.42 28.52
CA MET A 17 -13.61 6.31 29.92
C MET A 17 -14.81 5.37 30.11
N VAL A 18 -15.70 5.24 29.14
CA VAL A 18 -16.86 4.33 29.25
C VAL A 18 -16.45 2.84 29.20
N MET A 19 -15.22 2.51 28.77
CA MET A 19 -14.72 1.12 28.73
C MET A 19 -13.74 0.76 29.85
N SER A 20 -13.59 1.57 30.89
CA SER A 20 -12.65 1.31 31.97
C SER A 20 -13.21 0.51 33.15
N ILE A 21 -14.43 -0.01 33.07
CA ILE A 21 -15.02 -0.84 34.13
C ILE A 21 -15.30 -2.23 33.61
N ALA A 22 -14.29 -3.08 33.49
CA ALA A 22 -14.43 -4.54 33.67
C ALA A 22 -13.05 -5.20 33.72
N THR A 23 -12.77 -5.73 34.88
CA THR A 23 -12.09 -6.98 35.17
C THR A 23 -10.59 -6.98 35.39
N THR A 24 -10.26 -6.86 36.62
CA THR A 24 -9.20 -7.63 37.30
C THR A 24 -9.59 -9.12 37.29
N ALA A 25 -8.97 -9.94 36.46
CA ALA A 25 -8.72 -11.37 36.74
C ALA A 25 -7.84 -11.99 35.64
N PHE A 26 -6.87 -12.75 36.15
CA PHE A 26 -6.01 -13.73 35.44
C PHE A 26 -4.64 -13.24 34.95
N ALA A 27 -3.68 -13.38 35.84
CA ALA A 27 -2.28 -13.51 35.54
C ALA A 27 -1.94 -14.90 34.93
N LYS A 28 -2.57 -15.23 33.79
CA LYS A 28 -1.99 -16.17 32.84
C LYS A 28 -1.05 -15.32 31.97
N THR A 29 0.19 -15.77 31.77
CA THR A 29 1.15 -15.04 30.90
C THR A 29 0.45 -14.65 29.61
N ALA A 30 0.07 -13.38 29.53
CA ALA A 30 -0.76 -12.86 28.45
C ALA A 30 -0.04 -13.11 27.12
N LYS A 31 -0.68 -13.81 26.20
CA LYS A 31 -0.14 -14.01 24.87
C LYS A 31 0.14 -12.64 24.24
N THR A 32 1.30 -12.47 23.61
CA THR A 32 1.66 -11.23 22.94
C THR A 32 0.61 -10.89 21.86
N PRO A 33 -0.15 -9.79 21.96
CA PRO A 33 -1.13 -9.43 20.94
C PRO A 33 -0.47 -9.20 19.59
N VAL A 34 -1.17 -9.59 18.52
CA VAL A 34 -0.76 -9.31 17.14
C VAL A 34 -1.67 -8.24 16.56
N ILE A 35 -1.10 -7.15 16.11
CA ILE A 35 -1.81 -6.02 15.50
C ILE A 35 -1.53 -6.02 14.01
N LEU A 36 -2.57 -6.09 13.18
CA LEU A 36 -2.52 -5.92 11.74
C LEU A 36 -2.80 -4.47 11.38
N VAL A 37 -1.90 -3.86 10.61
CA VAL A 37 -2.00 -2.49 10.06
C VAL A 37 -2.17 -2.61 8.56
N HIS A 38 -3.34 -2.22 8.09
CA HIS A 38 -3.75 -2.40 6.69
C HIS A 38 -3.07 -1.44 5.72
N GLY A 39 -3.23 -1.68 4.41
CA GLY A 39 -2.76 -0.86 3.32
C GLY A 39 -3.69 0.29 2.94
N LEU A 40 -3.34 0.95 1.84
CA LEU A 40 -4.12 2.01 1.23
C LEU A 40 -5.45 1.46 0.69
N GLY A 41 -6.56 2.14 0.95
CA GLY A 41 -7.87 1.77 0.42
C GLY A 41 -8.54 0.57 1.09
N ALA A 42 -7.92 -0.02 2.13
CA ALA A 42 -8.48 -1.21 2.78
C ALA A 42 -9.75 -0.95 3.59
N ASN A 43 -9.93 0.28 4.09
CA ASN A 43 -11.16 0.71 4.74
C ASN A 43 -11.90 1.72 3.87
N PRO A 44 -13.22 1.55 3.68
CA PRO A 44 -14.05 2.56 3.08
C PRO A 44 -14.00 3.88 3.86
N VAL A 45 -14.11 4.96 3.13
CA VAL A 45 -14.19 6.31 3.68
C VAL A 45 -15.63 6.80 3.52
N TYR A 46 -16.14 7.42 4.55
CA TYR A 46 -17.51 7.93 4.59
C TYR A 46 -17.52 9.44 4.74
N GLU A 47 -18.59 10.05 4.25
CA GLU A 47 -18.99 11.41 4.59
C GLU A 47 -20.16 11.39 5.57
N ASN A 48 -20.41 12.54 6.20
CA ASN A 48 -21.47 12.70 7.20
C ASN A 48 -21.43 11.63 8.29
N VAL A 49 -20.20 11.24 8.69
CA VAL A 49 -19.97 10.17 9.67
C VAL A 49 -20.73 10.46 10.96
N GLY A 50 -21.55 9.48 11.40
CA GLY A 50 -22.34 9.55 12.62
C GLY A 50 -23.68 10.31 12.47
N THR A 51 -24.14 10.51 11.25
CA THR A 51 -25.47 11.09 10.94
C THR A 51 -26.30 10.13 10.08
N ASP A 52 -27.62 10.38 9.97
CA ASP A 52 -28.51 9.58 9.12
C ASP A 52 -28.20 9.70 7.62
N SER A 53 -27.48 10.75 7.23
CA SER A 53 -27.01 10.96 5.84
C SER A 53 -25.59 10.40 5.59
N GLN A 54 -25.10 9.51 6.46
CA GLN A 54 -23.79 8.88 6.28
C GLN A 54 -23.77 8.07 4.97
N ALA A 55 -22.83 8.39 4.10
CA ALA A 55 -22.65 7.72 2.81
C ALA A 55 -21.18 7.39 2.55
N GLU A 56 -20.93 6.28 1.85
CA GLU A 56 -19.57 5.91 1.46
C GLU A 56 -19.08 6.84 0.34
N ILE A 57 -17.88 7.39 0.52
CA ILE A 57 -17.19 8.15 -0.52
C ILE A 57 -16.50 7.14 -1.44
N GLN A 58 -16.56 7.39 -2.75
CA GLN A 58 -15.88 6.56 -3.73
C GLN A 58 -14.41 6.34 -3.36
N ASN A 59 -14.02 5.07 -3.22
CA ASN A 59 -12.67 4.66 -2.88
C ASN A 59 -11.72 4.76 -4.11
N LEU A 60 -10.40 4.74 -3.88
CA LEU A 60 -9.38 4.66 -4.94
C LEU A 60 -9.23 3.24 -5.54
N GLY A 61 -10.17 2.36 -5.33
CA GLY A 61 -10.19 1.04 -5.98
C GLY A 61 -10.16 1.17 -7.50
N LEU A 62 -9.29 0.44 -8.18
CA LEU A 62 -9.22 0.46 -9.64
C LEU A 62 -10.56 0.09 -10.29
N GLY A 63 -11.33 -0.81 -9.65
CA GLY A 63 -12.67 -1.19 -10.08
C GLY A 63 -13.66 -0.02 -9.96
N ASP A 64 -13.65 0.71 -8.85
CA ASP A 64 -14.56 1.83 -8.59
C ASP A 64 -14.27 2.98 -9.56
N ILE A 65 -12.98 3.31 -9.75
CA ILE A 65 -12.56 4.33 -10.72
C ILE A 65 -12.96 3.93 -12.14
N ALA A 66 -12.70 2.68 -12.53
CA ALA A 66 -13.08 2.17 -13.84
C ALA A 66 -14.60 2.23 -14.04
N SER A 67 -15.38 1.73 -13.07
CA SER A 67 -16.85 1.77 -13.10
C SER A 67 -17.37 3.19 -13.30
N THR A 68 -16.88 4.16 -12.52
CA THR A 68 -17.32 5.56 -12.63
C THR A 68 -16.91 6.18 -13.96
N ILE A 69 -15.72 5.86 -14.48
CA ILE A 69 -15.27 6.29 -15.82
C ILE A 69 -16.19 5.70 -16.89
N PHE A 70 -16.52 4.40 -16.81
CA PHE A 70 -17.39 3.73 -17.77
C PHE A 70 -18.84 4.22 -17.73
N GLN A 71 -19.33 4.73 -16.61
CA GLN A 71 -20.65 5.37 -16.50
C GLN A 71 -20.69 6.75 -17.18
N ASN A 72 -19.56 7.40 -17.40
CA ASN A 72 -19.49 8.70 -18.08
C ASN A 72 -19.41 8.54 -19.60
N LYS A 73 -20.59 8.59 -20.28
CA LYS A 73 -20.69 8.44 -21.74
C LYS A 73 -19.73 9.35 -22.53
N ALA A 74 -19.50 10.58 -22.05
CA ALA A 74 -18.61 11.52 -22.74
C ALA A 74 -17.13 11.02 -22.70
N VAL A 75 -16.70 10.51 -21.53
CA VAL A 75 -15.35 9.92 -21.38
C VAL A 75 -15.23 8.65 -22.20
N VAL A 76 -16.21 7.74 -22.11
CA VAL A 76 -16.23 6.48 -22.85
C VAL A 76 -16.12 6.72 -24.34
N ASN A 77 -16.92 7.64 -24.90
CA ASN A 77 -16.87 7.97 -26.32
C ASN A 77 -15.49 8.46 -26.77
N GLU A 78 -14.81 9.27 -25.98
CA GLU A 78 -13.47 9.74 -26.33
C GLU A 78 -12.42 8.64 -26.18
N VAL A 79 -12.55 7.72 -25.21
CA VAL A 79 -11.69 6.54 -25.06
C VAL A 79 -11.88 5.56 -26.22
N VAL A 80 -13.14 5.32 -26.65
CA VAL A 80 -13.43 4.47 -27.83
C VAL A 80 -12.77 5.02 -29.09
N LYS A 81 -12.76 6.35 -29.30
CA LYS A 81 -12.03 6.96 -30.41
C LYS A 81 -10.52 6.69 -30.38
N MET A 82 -9.94 6.48 -29.19
CA MET A 82 -8.52 6.12 -29.08
C MET A 82 -8.21 4.71 -29.60
N LEU A 83 -9.20 3.84 -29.73
CA LEU A 83 -9.07 2.49 -30.26
C LEU A 83 -9.09 2.44 -31.80
N ASP A 84 -9.31 3.58 -32.44
CA ASP A 84 -9.46 3.70 -33.89
C ASP A 84 -8.37 4.62 -34.48
N SER A 85 -7.76 4.21 -35.58
CA SER A 85 -6.73 5.00 -36.27
C SER A 85 -7.29 6.24 -36.99
N GLN A 86 -8.55 6.19 -37.40
CA GLN A 86 -9.21 7.23 -38.19
C GLN A 86 -9.87 8.30 -37.28
N ARG A 87 -10.11 7.99 -36.03
CA ARG A 87 -10.79 8.87 -35.10
C ARG A 87 -9.82 9.60 -34.17
N LYS A 88 -9.99 10.90 -34.05
CA LYS A 88 -9.19 11.72 -33.13
C LYS A 88 -10.00 12.02 -31.87
N PRO A 89 -9.49 11.66 -30.65
CA PRO A 89 -10.17 12.00 -29.42
C PRO A 89 -10.14 13.51 -29.18
N ASN A 90 -11.24 14.06 -28.68
CA ASN A 90 -11.32 15.46 -28.28
C ASN A 90 -10.75 15.60 -26.86
N ARG A 91 -9.54 16.15 -26.76
CA ARG A 91 -8.81 16.30 -25.49
C ARG A 91 -9.58 17.09 -24.44
N LYS A 92 -10.21 18.20 -24.83
CA LYS A 92 -10.99 19.05 -23.92
C LYS A 92 -12.19 18.31 -23.35
N LYS A 93 -12.96 17.60 -24.22
CA LYS A 93 -14.10 16.79 -23.78
C LYS A 93 -13.66 15.69 -22.81
N LEU A 94 -12.56 14.99 -23.12
CA LEU A 94 -12.01 13.93 -22.24
C LEU A 94 -11.57 14.45 -20.88
N ILE A 95 -10.78 15.54 -20.84
CA ILE A 95 -10.33 16.14 -19.58
C ILE A 95 -11.48 16.66 -18.75
N ASN A 96 -12.43 17.38 -19.37
CA ASN A 96 -13.61 17.90 -18.68
C ASN A 96 -14.51 16.75 -18.17
N GLY A 97 -14.66 15.68 -18.92
CA GLY A 97 -15.38 14.48 -18.50
C GLY A 97 -14.69 13.81 -17.29
N LEU A 98 -13.38 13.60 -17.36
CA LEU A 98 -12.60 13.07 -16.23
C LEU A 98 -12.68 13.98 -15.00
N ALA A 99 -12.57 15.30 -15.18
CA ALA A 99 -12.70 16.26 -14.08
C ALA A 99 -14.08 16.14 -13.40
N LYS A 100 -15.16 16.06 -14.19
CA LYS A 100 -16.53 15.86 -13.65
C LYS A 100 -16.63 14.55 -12.87
N VAL A 101 -16.06 13.46 -13.37
CA VAL A 101 -16.08 12.15 -12.69
C VAL A 101 -15.44 12.23 -11.32
N VAL A 102 -14.26 12.83 -11.21
CA VAL A 102 -13.48 12.85 -9.95
C VAL A 102 -13.87 13.99 -9.00
N THR A 103 -14.71 14.95 -9.45
CA THR A 103 -15.18 16.06 -8.63
C THR A 103 -16.68 16.02 -8.36
N LYS A 104 -17.42 15.14 -9.06
CA LYS A 104 -18.83 14.87 -8.80
C LYS A 104 -18.91 14.10 -7.48
N ASP A 105 -19.89 14.42 -6.69
CA ASP A 105 -20.26 13.73 -5.45
C ASP A 105 -19.05 13.23 -4.61
N ASN A 106 -18.73 13.95 -3.52
CA ASN A 106 -17.86 13.46 -2.44
C ASN A 106 -16.38 13.26 -2.77
N VAL A 107 -15.74 14.37 -2.99
CA VAL A 107 -14.30 14.39 -3.28
C VAL A 107 -13.52 13.79 -2.12
N ILE A 108 -12.85 12.67 -2.38
CA ILE A 108 -11.98 11.94 -1.45
C ILE A 108 -10.79 12.80 -0.94
N ASN A 109 -10.52 13.91 -1.60
CA ASN A 109 -9.39 14.79 -1.31
C ASN A 109 -9.45 15.37 0.11
N CYS A 110 -8.29 15.59 0.68
CA CYS A 110 -8.12 16.30 1.94
C CYS A 110 -8.21 17.83 1.75
N THR A 111 -8.23 18.57 2.86
CA THR A 111 -8.08 20.02 2.87
C THR A 111 -6.71 20.45 2.33
N LYS A 112 -6.52 21.73 1.98
CA LYS A 112 -5.23 22.30 1.56
C LYS A 112 -4.09 22.10 2.56
N ASN A 113 -4.41 21.78 3.81
CA ASN A 113 -3.45 21.44 4.85
C ASN A 113 -3.22 19.94 5.01
N GLY A 114 -3.80 19.10 4.17
CA GLY A 114 -3.69 17.65 4.25
C GLY A 114 -4.40 17.05 5.46
N ASN A 115 -5.47 17.67 5.92
CA ASN A 115 -6.35 17.12 6.95
C ASN A 115 -7.59 16.52 6.28
N VAL A 116 -8.11 15.46 6.84
CA VAL A 116 -9.42 14.92 6.45
C VAL A 116 -10.47 16.02 6.64
N LYS A 117 -11.43 16.12 5.73
CA LYS A 117 -12.51 17.12 5.83
C LYS A 117 -13.41 16.80 7.01
N LYS A 118 -14.00 17.85 7.59
CA LYS A 118 -15.00 17.70 8.68
C LYS A 118 -16.15 16.81 8.22
N GLY A 119 -16.58 15.90 9.08
CA GLY A 119 -17.64 14.94 8.78
C GLY A 119 -17.21 13.76 7.90
N GLN A 120 -15.97 13.72 7.42
CA GLN A 120 -15.43 12.57 6.68
C GLN A 120 -14.52 11.71 7.57
N GLY A 121 -14.46 10.42 7.28
CA GLY A 121 -13.58 9.49 7.97
C GLY A 121 -13.91 8.03 7.72
N VAL A 122 -13.24 7.15 8.44
CA VAL A 122 -13.57 5.72 8.51
C VAL A 122 -14.41 5.48 9.77
N ILE A 123 -15.26 4.46 9.76
CA ILE A 123 -16.19 4.16 10.87
C ILE A 123 -15.75 2.97 11.73
N ASN A 124 -14.83 2.15 11.26
CA ASN A 124 -14.44 0.90 11.89
C ASN A 124 -13.21 1.04 12.80
N TYR A 125 -13.25 1.91 13.81
CA TYR A 125 -12.18 2.06 14.79
C TYR A 125 -12.32 1.02 15.92
N TRP A 126 -11.91 -0.23 15.65
CA TRP A 126 -12.05 -1.31 16.62
C TRP A 126 -10.94 -1.30 17.66
N THR A 127 -11.33 -1.27 18.92
CA THR A 127 -10.43 -1.42 20.08
C THR A 127 -10.50 -2.82 20.68
N THR A 128 -11.33 -3.69 20.14
CA THR A 128 -11.56 -5.07 20.58
C THR A 128 -10.90 -6.08 19.63
N PRO A 129 -10.61 -7.31 20.11
CA PRO A 129 -9.96 -8.33 19.27
C PRO A 129 -10.89 -8.85 18.18
N LEU A 130 -10.30 -9.44 17.14
CA LEU A 130 -11.02 -9.99 15.99
C LEU A 130 -12.03 -11.09 16.33
N SER A 131 -11.98 -11.67 17.55
CA SER A 131 -13.05 -12.56 18.03
C SER A 131 -14.42 -11.89 18.10
N LYS A 132 -14.46 -10.56 18.21
CA LYS A 132 -15.69 -9.73 18.22
C LYS A 132 -16.10 -9.26 16.83
N HIS A 133 -15.27 -9.46 15.80
CA HIS A 133 -15.45 -8.96 14.43
C HIS A 133 -15.32 -10.10 13.41
N LYS A 134 -16.09 -11.18 13.59
CA LYS A 134 -15.98 -12.41 12.78
C LYS A 134 -16.24 -12.15 11.29
N SER A 135 -17.23 -11.36 10.95
CA SER A 135 -17.56 -11.03 9.55
C SER A 135 -16.38 -10.43 8.78
N TYR A 136 -15.61 -9.56 9.42
CA TYR A 136 -14.45 -8.92 8.80
C TYR A 136 -13.40 -9.92 8.31
N TRP A 137 -12.97 -10.85 9.17
CA TRP A 137 -11.88 -11.77 8.80
C TRP A 137 -12.37 -13.07 8.17
N GLN A 138 -13.66 -13.35 8.23
CA GLN A 138 -14.27 -14.49 7.52
C GLN A 138 -14.61 -14.14 6.07
N ASN A 139 -14.86 -12.85 5.76
CA ASN A 139 -15.14 -12.39 4.42
C ASN A 139 -13.86 -12.38 3.56
N ALA A 140 -13.91 -13.01 2.38
CA ALA A 140 -12.77 -13.08 1.46
C ALA A 140 -12.50 -11.76 0.72
N ASP A 141 -13.49 -10.88 0.62
CA ASP A 141 -13.43 -9.68 -0.20
C ASP A 141 -12.84 -8.47 0.53
N VAL A 142 -12.57 -8.61 1.83
CA VAL A 142 -11.93 -7.55 2.61
C VAL A 142 -10.42 -7.64 2.49
N ALA A 143 -9.78 -6.53 2.17
CA ALA A 143 -8.33 -6.42 2.08
C ALA A 143 -7.68 -6.90 3.39
N GLU A 144 -6.54 -7.59 3.28
CA GLU A 144 -5.80 -8.24 4.37
C GLU A 144 -6.58 -9.32 5.15
N SER A 145 -7.84 -9.61 4.78
CA SER A 145 -8.66 -10.62 5.47
C SER A 145 -8.00 -12.00 5.51
N ALA A 146 -7.26 -12.38 4.48
CA ALA A 146 -6.54 -13.66 4.44
C ALA A 146 -5.42 -13.73 5.49
N ILE A 147 -4.70 -12.63 5.72
CA ILE A 147 -3.68 -12.54 6.78
C ILE A 147 -4.39 -12.58 8.15
N ALA A 148 -5.45 -11.79 8.33
CA ALA A 148 -6.25 -11.79 9.56
C ALA A 148 -6.83 -13.17 9.87
N ARG A 149 -7.40 -13.86 8.88
CA ARG A 149 -7.94 -15.21 8.98
C ARG A 149 -6.87 -16.22 9.38
N GLN A 150 -5.70 -16.14 8.74
CA GLN A 150 -4.60 -17.03 9.07
C GLN A 150 -4.05 -16.77 10.48
N LEU A 151 -3.97 -15.50 10.92
CA LEU A 151 -3.62 -15.15 12.29
C LEU A 151 -4.63 -15.70 13.30
N CYS A 152 -5.93 -15.53 13.04
CA CYS A 152 -6.98 -16.07 13.90
C CYS A 152 -6.88 -17.59 14.04
N LYS A 153 -6.63 -18.33 12.93
CA LYS A 153 -6.40 -19.77 12.93
C LYS A 153 -5.12 -20.17 13.65
N THR A 154 -4.04 -19.42 13.48
CA THR A 154 -2.71 -19.77 14.00
C THR A 154 -2.57 -19.44 15.48
N TYR A 155 -3.18 -18.36 15.94
CA TYR A 155 -2.91 -17.75 17.26
C TYR A 155 -4.16 -17.59 18.13
N GLY A 156 -5.35 -17.70 17.53
CA GLY A 156 -6.65 -17.47 18.18
C GLY A 156 -7.09 -16.01 18.06
N ALA A 157 -8.32 -15.81 17.59
CA ALA A 157 -8.89 -14.50 17.29
C ALA A 157 -8.94 -13.54 18.49
N LYS A 158 -8.93 -14.04 19.73
CA LYS A 158 -8.85 -13.25 20.96
C LYS A 158 -7.53 -12.48 21.14
N ASN A 159 -6.47 -12.87 20.40
CA ASN A 159 -5.14 -12.28 20.50
C ASN A 159 -4.75 -11.48 19.25
N VAL A 160 -5.68 -11.30 18.31
CA VAL A 160 -5.46 -10.61 17.03
C VAL A 160 -6.32 -9.37 16.99
N TYR A 161 -5.72 -8.27 16.60
CA TYR A 161 -6.33 -6.94 16.52
C TYR A 161 -6.07 -6.33 15.13
N CYS A 162 -6.99 -5.49 14.65
CA CYS A 162 -6.78 -4.68 13.45
C CYS A 162 -6.74 -3.22 13.85
N PHE A 163 -5.68 -2.54 13.47
CA PHE A 163 -5.59 -1.09 13.59
C PHE A 163 -6.14 -0.48 12.31
N ASN A 164 -7.39 -0.03 12.38
CA ASN A 164 -8.07 0.66 11.30
C ASN A 164 -7.82 2.15 11.39
N TYR A 165 -7.55 2.80 10.27
CA TYR A 165 -7.25 4.22 10.18
C TYR A 165 -7.70 4.80 8.84
N ASP A 166 -7.87 6.10 8.78
CA ASP A 166 -8.12 6.79 7.53
C ASP A 166 -6.80 6.88 6.74
N TRP A 167 -6.70 6.07 5.72
CA TRP A 167 -5.49 5.93 4.90
C TRP A 167 -5.08 7.21 4.17
N ARG A 168 -5.96 8.22 4.07
CA ARG A 168 -5.66 9.53 3.47
C ARG A 168 -4.77 10.39 4.35
N GLN A 169 -4.71 10.12 5.64
CA GLN A 169 -3.97 10.91 6.61
C GLN A 169 -2.45 10.80 6.39
N ASP A 170 -1.73 11.76 6.98
CA ASP A 170 -0.28 11.77 7.15
C ASP A 170 0.18 10.52 7.92
N VAL A 171 1.13 9.80 7.34
CA VAL A 171 1.69 8.56 7.90
C VAL A 171 2.30 8.79 9.29
N CYS A 172 2.93 9.94 9.56
CA CYS A 172 3.45 10.25 10.89
C CYS A 172 2.34 10.49 11.92
N LEU A 173 1.21 11.07 11.51
CA LEU A 173 0.02 11.19 12.37
C LEU A 173 -0.59 9.82 12.64
N THR A 174 -0.73 9.01 11.62
CA THR A 174 -1.23 7.63 11.75
C THR A 174 -0.32 6.78 12.66
N ALA A 175 1.00 6.96 12.58
CA ALA A 175 1.95 6.31 13.48
C ALA A 175 1.77 6.76 14.95
N LYS A 176 1.40 8.02 15.20
CA LYS A 176 1.03 8.50 16.54
C LYS A 176 -0.24 7.81 17.03
N GLN A 177 -1.24 7.65 16.18
CA GLN A 177 -2.47 6.92 16.51
C GLN A 177 -2.18 5.43 16.76
N LEU A 178 -1.31 4.79 15.98
CA LEU A 178 -0.86 3.42 16.21
C LEU A 178 -0.15 3.29 17.58
N ASN A 179 0.65 4.28 17.99
CA ASN A 179 1.28 4.27 19.30
C ASN A 179 0.24 4.32 20.45
N GLN A 180 -0.80 5.14 20.31
CA GLN A 180 -1.91 5.19 21.27
C GLN A 180 -2.66 3.86 21.30
N TYR A 181 -2.92 3.27 20.14
CA TYR A 181 -3.57 1.98 20.01
C TYR A 181 -2.75 0.85 20.67
N ILE A 182 -1.44 0.80 20.43
CA ILE A 182 -0.54 -0.18 21.07
C ILE A 182 -0.60 -0.05 22.59
N LYS A 183 -0.57 1.18 23.14
CA LYS A 183 -0.70 1.41 24.59
C LYS A 183 -2.04 0.90 25.12
N LEU A 184 -3.14 1.16 24.39
CA LEU A 184 -4.47 0.68 24.74
C LEU A 184 -4.51 -0.86 24.77
N ILE A 185 -4.06 -1.53 23.72
CA ILE A 185 -4.05 -3.00 23.65
C ILE A 185 -3.17 -3.61 24.75
N LYS A 186 -2.01 -3.02 25.03
CA LYS A 186 -1.17 -3.46 26.15
C LYS A 186 -1.89 -3.35 27.50
N LYS A 187 -2.60 -2.24 27.73
CA LYS A 187 -3.40 -2.03 28.95
C LYS A 187 -4.53 -3.07 29.06
N GLN A 188 -5.29 -3.30 27.99
CA GLN A 188 -6.41 -4.24 27.96
C GLN A 188 -5.98 -5.70 28.16
N THR A 189 -4.80 -6.06 27.67
CA THR A 189 -4.33 -7.46 27.64
C THR A 189 -3.32 -7.78 28.73
N GLY A 190 -2.78 -6.79 29.44
CA GLY A 190 -1.67 -6.98 30.38
C GLY A 190 -0.33 -7.32 29.69
N ALA A 191 -0.27 -7.30 28.37
CA ALA A 191 0.92 -7.69 27.63
C ALA A 191 2.00 -6.59 27.70
N LYS A 192 3.26 -7.01 27.94
CA LYS A 192 4.40 -6.06 27.96
C LYS A 192 4.78 -5.57 26.55
N LYS A 193 4.55 -6.39 25.52
CA LYS A 193 4.92 -6.11 24.13
C LYS A 193 3.82 -6.59 23.18
N VAL A 194 3.84 -6.05 21.96
CA VAL A 194 2.97 -6.46 20.84
C VAL A 194 3.79 -6.92 19.64
N SER A 195 3.20 -7.73 18.78
CA SER A 195 3.70 -7.96 17.42
C SER A 195 2.88 -7.12 16.45
N VAL A 196 3.52 -6.48 15.47
CA VAL A 196 2.84 -5.64 14.48
C VAL A 196 3.17 -6.14 13.08
N ILE A 197 2.14 -6.27 12.25
CA ILE A 197 2.27 -6.55 10.81
C ILE A 197 1.83 -5.30 10.07
N GLY A 198 2.69 -4.72 9.26
CA GLY A 198 2.38 -3.59 8.38
C GLY A 198 2.33 -4.04 6.92
N CYS A 199 1.16 -3.93 6.30
CA CYS A 199 0.94 -4.29 4.91
C CYS A 199 0.94 -3.04 4.03
N SER A 200 1.66 -3.04 2.89
CA SER A 200 1.63 -1.93 1.93
C SER A 200 1.91 -0.57 2.62
N LEU A 201 0.96 0.38 2.56
CA LEU A 201 1.01 1.66 3.28
C LEU A 201 1.12 1.45 4.81
N GLY A 202 0.52 0.39 5.36
CA GLY A 202 0.68 0.02 6.77
C GLY A 202 2.13 -0.28 7.15
N GLY A 203 2.96 -0.72 6.20
CA GLY A 203 4.40 -0.82 6.38
C GLY A 203 5.08 0.54 6.54
N ALA A 204 4.62 1.55 5.81
CA ALA A 204 5.07 2.93 5.98
C ALA A 204 4.67 3.47 7.37
N VAL A 205 3.45 3.20 7.82
CA VAL A 205 2.97 3.55 9.17
C VAL A 205 3.83 2.88 10.26
N LEU A 206 4.12 1.58 10.11
CA LEU A 206 5.00 0.85 11.04
C LEU A 206 6.43 1.42 11.02
N SER A 207 6.94 1.85 9.86
CA SER A 207 8.26 2.48 9.76
C SER A 207 8.30 3.81 10.51
N ALA A 208 7.27 4.64 10.41
CA ALA A 208 7.15 5.90 11.13
C ALA A 208 6.95 5.69 12.64
N TYR A 209 6.21 4.64 13.02
CA TYR A 209 6.12 4.23 14.43
C TYR A 209 7.50 3.86 14.99
N ILE A 210 8.28 3.08 14.27
CA ILE A 210 9.64 2.69 14.69
C ILE A 210 10.54 3.92 14.80
N ASP A 211 10.48 4.84 13.83
CA ASP A 211 11.28 6.09 13.87
C ASP A 211 10.98 6.92 15.13
N ALA A 212 9.72 7.06 15.48
CA ALA A 212 9.30 7.95 16.56
C ALA A 212 9.26 7.27 17.95
N TYR A 213 8.95 5.98 18.03
CA TYR A 213 8.55 5.32 19.28
C TYR A 213 9.37 4.06 19.64
N ALA A 214 10.39 3.66 18.86
CA ALA A 214 11.16 2.45 19.15
C ALA A 214 11.81 2.42 20.56
N LYS A 215 12.10 3.58 21.13
CA LYS A 215 12.66 3.72 22.48
C LYS A 215 11.71 3.19 23.56
N GLN A 216 10.40 3.13 23.32
CA GLN A 216 9.40 2.60 24.26
C GLN A 216 9.49 1.07 24.43
N LYS A 217 10.22 0.36 23.56
CA LYS A 217 10.45 -1.10 23.60
C LYS A 217 9.16 -1.93 23.56
N ASP A 218 8.09 -1.41 22.97
CA ASP A 218 6.77 -2.05 22.92
C ASP A 218 6.70 -3.21 21.90
N LEU A 219 7.63 -3.28 20.95
CA LEU A 219 7.61 -4.31 19.91
C LEU A 219 8.31 -5.60 20.35
N LYS A 220 7.64 -6.74 20.13
CA LYS A 220 8.25 -8.08 20.12
C LYS A 220 8.66 -8.47 18.70
N THR A 221 7.74 -8.29 17.74
CA THR A 221 7.94 -8.63 16.33
C THR A 221 7.42 -7.50 15.44
N ALA A 222 8.18 -7.15 14.41
CA ALA A 222 7.77 -6.24 13.34
C ALA A 222 7.84 -6.99 12.00
N VAL A 223 6.71 -7.16 11.34
CA VAL A 223 6.60 -7.84 10.05
C VAL A 223 6.14 -6.84 9.02
N PHE A 224 6.85 -6.75 7.90
CA PHE A 224 6.55 -5.90 6.77
C PHE A 224 6.14 -6.79 5.58
N VAL A 225 4.95 -6.56 5.03
CA VAL A 225 4.40 -7.34 3.93
C VAL A 225 4.19 -6.43 2.72
N ASN A 226 4.98 -6.63 1.67
CA ASN A 226 5.01 -5.77 0.49
C ASN A 226 4.91 -4.28 0.86
N PRO A 227 5.81 -3.78 1.73
CA PRO A 227 5.63 -2.48 2.37
C PRO A 227 6.04 -1.33 1.46
N ALA A 228 5.33 -0.21 1.54
CA ALA A 228 5.65 1.04 0.82
C ALA A 228 6.72 1.89 1.54
N ILE A 229 7.71 1.26 2.20
CA ILE A 229 8.72 1.92 3.03
C ILE A 229 9.71 2.78 2.25
N GLY A 230 10.07 2.34 1.04
CA GLY A 230 11.00 3.09 0.17
C GLY A 230 10.28 3.94 -0.88
N GLY A 231 8.95 3.93 -0.85
CA GLY A 231 8.09 4.53 -1.86
C GLY A 231 7.66 3.57 -2.97
N VAL A 232 6.97 4.10 -3.95
CA VAL A 232 6.39 3.36 -5.08
C VAL A 232 6.68 4.12 -6.37
N ASP A 233 7.18 3.43 -7.41
CA ASP A 233 7.55 4.08 -8.67
C ASP A 233 6.35 4.73 -9.38
N VAL A 234 5.16 4.18 -9.20
CA VAL A 234 3.92 4.81 -9.71
C VAL A 234 3.71 6.21 -9.12
N ALA A 235 3.95 6.40 -7.82
CA ALA A 235 3.87 7.72 -7.20
C ALA A 235 4.97 8.66 -7.73
N ARG A 236 6.18 8.14 -7.97
CA ARG A 236 7.24 8.88 -8.64
C ARG A 236 6.85 9.25 -10.07
N ALA A 237 6.29 8.32 -10.82
CA ALA A 237 5.92 8.52 -12.22
C ALA A 237 4.89 9.65 -12.34
N TYR A 238 3.83 9.55 -11.58
CA TYR A 238 2.79 10.58 -11.53
C TYR A 238 3.36 11.95 -11.12
N ALA A 239 4.28 11.99 -10.16
CA ALA A 239 4.83 13.23 -9.63
C ALA A 239 5.94 13.84 -10.50
N LEU A 240 6.74 13.03 -11.17
CA LEU A 240 7.97 13.47 -11.81
C LEU A 240 8.04 13.23 -13.33
N ASP A 241 7.75 12.02 -13.80
CA ASP A 241 7.99 11.64 -15.19
C ASP A 241 6.90 10.73 -15.77
N LEU A 242 5.66 11.18 -15.70
CA LEU A 242 4.54 10.52 -16.38
C LEU A 242 4.90 10.28 -17.85
N LYS A 243 5.04 9.02 -18.22
CA LYS A 243 5.44 8.61 -19.58
C LYS A 243 4.77 7.30 -19.96
N ILE A 244 4.08 7.33 -21.08
CA ILE A 244 3.44 6.14 -21.65
C ILE A 244 4.09 5.87 -23.02
N SER A 245 4.36 4.60 -23.33
CA SER A 245 4.78 4.18 -24.66
C SER A 245 3.98 2.96 -25.11
N LYS A 246 3.73 2.85 -26.45
CA LYS A 246 3.07 1.67 -27.04
C LYS A 246 3.74 0.37 -26.59
N LYS A 247 5.07 0.31 -26.67
CA LYS A 247 5.85 -0.87 -26.27
C LYS A 247 5.63 -1.24 -24.80
N SER A 248 5.62 -0.26 -23.89
CA SER A 248 5.45 -0.54 -22.46
C SER A 248 4.04 -0.97 -22.11
N VAL A 249 3.01 -0.42 -22.76
CA VAL A 249 1.61 -0.82 -22.55
C VAL A 249 1.38 -2.26 -23.02
N ILE A 250 1.82 -2.61 -24.23
CA ILE A 250 1.66 -3.97 -24.76
C ILE A 250 2.42 -4.99 -23.89
N ALA A 251 3.66 -4.70 -23.51
CA ALA A 251 4.44 -5.58 -22.65
C ALA A 251 3.78 -5.77 -21.27
N TYR A 252 3.22 -4.71 -20.69
CA TYR A 252 2.49 -4.76 -19.43
C TYR A 252 1.23 -5.63 -19.53
N LEU A 253 0.41 -5.44 -20.57
CA LEU A 253 -0.80 -6.23 -20.77
C LEU A 253 -0.47 -7.73 -20.89
N LYS A 254 0.54 -8.10 -21.67
CA LYS A 254 1.04 -9.48 -21.76
C LYS A 254 1.54 -10.02 -20.42
N CYS A 255 2.24 -9.20 -19.63
CA CYS A 255 2.69 -9.59 -18.29
C CYS A 255 1.50 -9.81 -17.34
N MET A 256 0.49 -8.96 -17.39
CA MET A 256 -0.68 -9.06 -16.52
C MET A 256 -1.61 -10.22 -16.88
N GLU A 257 -1.78 -10.52 -18.17
CA GLU A 257 -2.55 -11.68 -18.63
C GLU A 257 -2.02 -12.98 -18.03
N THR A 258 -0.69 -13.14 -17.97
CA THR A 258 -0.05 -14.31 -17.35
C THR A 258 -0.04 -14.26 -15.83
N ALA A 259 -0.09 -13.06 -15.25
CA ALA A 259 0.03 -12.86 -13.81
C ALA A 259 -1.32 -13.00 -13.06
N PHE A 260 -2.44 -12.68 -13.73
CA PHE A 260 -3.78 -12.78 -13.14
C PHE A 260 -4.48 -14.06 -13.57
N ASN A 261 -4.54 -15.05 -12.68
CA ASN A 261 -5.33 -16.28 -12.88
C ASN A 261 -6.69 -16.14 -12.18
N GLY A 262 -7.70 -15.65 -12.89
CA GLY A 262 -9.09 -15.51 -12.41
C GLY A 262 -9.46 -14.09 -11.95
N GLY A 263 -10.78 -13.82 -11.91
CA GLY A 263 -11.39 -12.59 -11.43
C GLY A 263 -11.66 -11.52 -12.50
N GLU A 264 -12.29 -10.41 -12.08
CA GLU A 264 -12.71 -9.30 -12.97
C GLU A 264 -11.54 -8.67 -13.75
N LEU A 265 -10.37 -8.54 -13.12
CA LEU A 265 -9.18 -8.01 -13.77
C LEU A 265 -8.68 -8.92 -14.90
N GLN A 266 -8.75 -10.24 -14.74
CA GLN A 266 -8.42 -11.14 -15.83
C GLN A 266 -9.44 -11.04 -16.97
N SER A 267 -10.72 -10.93 -16.65
CA SER A 267 -11.78 -10.74 -17.63
C SER A 267 -11.60 -9.41 -18.38
N LEU A 268 -11.22 -8.35 -17.69
CA LEU A 268 -10.87 -7.06 -18.31
C LEU A 268 -9.65 -7.19 -19.23
N PHE A 269 -8.58 -7.85 -18.79
CA PHE A 269 -7.38 -8.05 -19.63
C PHE A 269 -7.65 -8.98 -20.83
N ARG A 270 -8.50 -9.99 -20.67
CA ARG A 270 -8.98 -10.82 -21.78
C ARG A 270 -9.83 -10.02 -22.77
N ALA A 271 -10.76 -9.20 -22.28
CA ALA A 271 -11.56 -8.31 -23.12
C ALA A 271 -10.69 -7.33 -23.92
N ILE A 272 -9.62 -6.79 -23.30
CA ILE A 272 -8.63 -5.96 -23.99
C ILE A 272 -7.83 -6.80 -25.01
N GLY A 273 -7.49 -8.05 -24.69
CA GLY A 273 -6.82 -8.99 -25.62
C GLY A 273 -7.69 -9.33 -26.84
N VAL A 274 -9.01 -9.50 -26.66
CA VAL A 274 -9.97 -9.72 -27.76
C VAL A 274 -10.06 -8.51 -28.70
N VAL A 275 -9.78 -7.29 -28.19
CA VAL A 275 -9.69 -6.06 -29.01
C VAL A 275 -8.52 -6.11 -30.01
N GLY A 276 -7.55 -7.05 -29.80
CA GLY A 276 -6.44 -7.30 -30.68
C GLY A 276 -5.26 -6.33 -30.52
N ASP A 277 -4.05 -6.81 -30.81
CA ASP A 277 -2.79 -6.05 -30.67
C ASP A 277 -2.80 -4.72 -31.46
N VAL A 278 -3.54 -4.64 -32.56
CA VAL A 278 -3.64 -3.44 -33.42
C VAL A 278 -4.40 -2.32 -32.68
N ARG A 279 -5.60 -2.60 -32.14
CA ARG A 279 -6.42 -1.61 -31.43
C ARG A 279 -5.79 -1.19 -30.10
N VAL A 280 -5.21 -2.13 -29.36
CA VAL A 280 -4.39 -1.83 -28.18
C VAL A 280 -3.20 -0.95 -28.58
N GLY A 281 -2.62 -1.19 -29.75
CA GLY A 281 -1.57 -0.36 -30.32
C GLY A 281 -2.03 1.09 -30.59
N TYR A 282 -3.23 1.28 -31.12
CA TYR A 282 -3.82 2.62 -31.31
C TYR A 282 -4.10 3.31 -29.97
N LEU A 283 -4.74 2.62 -29.04
CA LEU A 283 -4.97 3.14 -27.70
C LEU A 283 -3.66 3.61 -27.04
N ALA A 284 -2.64 2.76 -27.02
CA ALA A 284 -1.35 3.07 -26.42
C ALA A 284 -0.66 4.25 -27.11
N ASN A 285 -0.74 4.35 -28.45
CA ASN A 285 -0.20 5.46 -29.20
C ASN A 285 -0.93 6.77 -28.92
N ASN A 286 -2.26 6.75 -28.88
CA ASN A 286 -3.08 7.91 -28.55
C ASN A 286 -2.88 8.36 -27.10
N LEU A 287 -2.83 7.43 -26.14
CA LEU A 287 -2.49 7.74 -24.74
C LEU A 287 -1.09 8.35 -24.63
N SER A 288 -0.11 7.81 -25.36
CA SER A 288 1.25 8.36 -25.41
C SER A 288 1.26 9.80 -25.92
N LYS A 289 0.59 10.09 -27.04
CA LYS A 289 0.46 11.44 -27.58
C LYS A 289 -0.26 12.38 -26.60
N PHE A 290 -1.24 11.87 -25.86
CA PHE A 290 -2.02 12.60 -24.89
C PHE A 290 -1.16 13.03 -23.71
N VAL A 291 -0.43 12.09 -23.08
CA VAL A 291 0.40 12.37 -21.89
C VAL A 291 1.76 13.00 -22.22
N ASN A 292 2.22 12.95 -23.46
CA ASN A 292 3.45 13.61 -23.88
C ASN A 292 3.23 15.09 -24.28
N ASN A 293 1.97 15.54 -24.36
CA ASN A 293 1.65 16.92 -24.62
C ASN A 293 1.68 17.74 -23.32
N LYS A 294 2.62 18.68 -23.20
CA LYS A 294 2.85 19.49 -21.99
C LYS A 294 1.58 20.21 -21.48
N THR A 295 0.81 20.81 -22.40
CA THR A 295 -0.43 21.50 -22.08
C THR A 295 -1.48 20.54 -21.53
N THR A 296 -1.67 19.40 -22.20
CA THR A 296 -2.60 18.34 -21.76
C THR A 296 -2.23 17.80 -20.38
N VAL A 297 -0.95 17.51 -20.17
CA VAL A 297 -0.44 17.06 -18.86
C VAL A 297 -0.73 18.10 -17.78
N LYS A 298 -0.44 19.39 -18.02
CA LYS A 298 -0.76 20.44 -17.05
C LYS A 298 -2.26 20.51 -16.74
N GLN A 299 -3.12 20.39 -17.76
CA GLN A 299 -4.57 20.36 -17.57
C GLN A 299 -5.02 19.14 -16.73
N ILE A 300 -4.51 17.94 -17.01
CA ILE A 300 -4.80 16.75 -16.22
C ILE A 300 -4.41 16.97 -14.75
N TYR A 301 -3.21 17.52 -14.51
CA TYR A 301 -2.78 17.77 -13.14
C TYR A 301 -3.67 18.78 -12.43
N MET A 302 -3.98 19.90 -13.08
CA MET A 302 -4.70 20.99 -12.42
C MET A 302 -6.21 20.79 -12.33
N GLN A 303 -6.82 20.16 -13.35
CA GLN A 303 -8.26 20.01 -13.45
C GLN A 303 -8.78 18.66 -12.95
N VAL A 304 -7.93 17.61 -12.96
CA VAL A 304 -8.32 16.25 -12.55
C VAL A 304 -7.62 15.86 -11.24
N LEU A 305 -6.30 15.75 -11.26
CA LEU A 305 -5.54 15.17 -10.14
C LEU A 305 -5.52 16.06 -8.90
N LYS A 306 -5.37 17.38 -9.06
CA LYS A 306 -5.30 18.30 -7.93
C LYS A 306 -6.60 18.35 -7.13
N PRO A 307 -7.80 18.52 -7.75
CA PRO A 307 -9.06 18.45 -7.03
C PRO A 307 -9.33 17.09 -6.42
N TRP A 308 -8.93 16.01 -7.10
CA TRP A 308 -9.21 14.65 -6.69
C TRP A 308 -8.35 14.18 -5.53
N ILE A 309 -7.02 14.24 -5.67
CA ILE A 309 -6.05 13.62 -4.75
C ILE A 309 -4.90 14.54 -4.33
N GLY A 310 -4.86 15.77 -4.81
CA GLY A 310 -3.68 16.64 -4.67
C GLY A 310 -3.30 17.02 -3.24
N ASN A 311 -4.22 16.87 -2.29
CA ASN A 311 -3.99 17.20 -0.89
C ASN A 311 -3.97 15.99 0.05
N ILE A 312 -3.91 14.76 -0.48
CA ILE A 312 -3.85 13.53 0.33
C ILE A 312 -2.38 13.24 0.69
N PRO A 313 -1.95 13.46 1.95
CA PRO A 313 -0.54 13.31 2.33
C PRO A 313 0.01 11.92 2.06
N SER A 314 -0.72 10.86 2.39
CA SER A 314 -0.26 9.49 2.24
C SER A 314 0.13 9.12 0.81
N LEU A 315 -0.55 9.67 -0.20
CA LEU A 315 -0.20 9.44 -1.61
C LEU A 315 1.13 10.13 -2.00
N TRP A 316 1.39 11.32 -1.47
CA TRP A 316 2.66 12.01 -1.63
C TRP A 316 3.81 11.28 -0.90
N GLU A 317 3.51 10.70 0.24
CA GLU A 317 4.43 9.95 1.09
C GLU A 317 4.84 8.61 0.46
N CYS A 318 4.09 8.15 -0.56
CA CYS A 318 4.48 7.05 -1.43
C CYS A 318 5.55 7.44 -2.47
N ILE A 319 5.92 8.72 -2.64
CA ILE A 319 7.01 9.10 -3.54
C ILE A 319 8.33 8.55 -3.01
N PRO A 320 9.14 7.87 -3.84
CA PRO A 320 10.40 7.33 -3.39
C PRO A 320 11.36 8.39 -2.85
N TYR A 321 12.10 8.01 -1.80
CA TYR A 321 13.06 8.88 -1.14
C TYR A 321 14.03 9.57 -2.10
N ASP A 322 14.58 8.82 -3.06
CA ASP A 322 15.55 9.31 -4.05
C ASP A 322 14.96 10.29 -5.09
N SER A 323 13.65 10.37 -5.17
CA SER A 323 12.93 11.18 -6.16
C SER A 323 12.14 12.34 -5.54
N PHE A 324 12.05 12.41 -4.22
CA PHE A 324 11.18 13.35 -3.52
C PHE A 324 11.46 14.83 -3.86
N ASN A 325 12.71 15.25 -3.79
CA ASN A 325 13.08 16.63 -4.04
C ASN A 325 12.80 17.05 -5.50
N ALA A 326 13.14 16.20 -6.46
CA ALA A 326 12.87 16.44 -7.87
C ALA A 326 11.36 16.53 -8.15
N ALA A 327 10.58 15.60 -7.60
CA ALA A 327 9.14 15.54 -7.75
C ALA A 327 8.44 16.77 -7.16
N THR A 328 8.77 17.12 -5.91
CA THR A 328 8.15 18.28 -5.23
C THR A 328 8.54 19.59 -5.88
N ASN A 329 9.78 19.74 -6.37
CA ASN A 329 10.23 20.92 -7.12
C ASN A 329 9.45 21.07 -8.43
N LYS A 330 9.30 19.98 -9.21
CA LYS A 330 8.56 20.01 -10.48
C LYS A 330 7.11 20.38 -10.26
N LEU A 331 6.44 19.74 -9.30
CA LEU A 331 5.02 19.95 -9.04
C LEU A 331 4.75 21.32 -8.40
N SER A 332 5.69 21.86 -7.64
CA SER A 332 5.60 23.23 -7.13
C SER A 332 5.71 24.27 -8.26
N LYS A 333 6.67 24.10 -9.18
CA LYS A 333 6.79 24.97 -10.37
C LYS A 333 5.54 24.92 -11.26
N MET A 334 4.82 23.78 -11.28
CA MET A 334 3.57 23.63 -12.01
C MET A 334 2.35 24.26 -11.30
N GLY A 335 2.48 24.69 -10.04
CA GLY A 335 1.39 25.19 -9.21
C GLY A 335 0.49 24.08 -8.62
N PHE A 336 0.91 22.81 -8.73
CA PHE A 336 0.19 21.66 -8.18
C PHE A 336 0.38 21.54 -6.66
N LEU A 337 1.62 21.74 -6.19
CA LEU A 337 2.01 21.67 -4.78
C LEU A 337 2.49 23.03 -4.30
N ASP A 338 1.91 23.52 -3.21
CA ASP A 338 2.45 24.69 -2.49
C ASP A 338 3.41 24.21 -1.39
N LYS A 339 4.67 24.62 -1.48
CA LYS A 339 5.71 24.31 -0.48
C LYS A 339 5.52 25.01 0.87
N LYS A 340 4.62 25.99 0.97
CA LYS A 340 4.22 26.63 2.23
C LYS A 340 3.05 25.88 2.90
N SER A 341 2.38 24.99 2.16
CA SER A 341 1.18 24.28 2.64
C SER A 341 1.44 23.32 3.80
N GLY A 342 0.39 23.00 4.55
CA GLY A 342 0.41 21.96 5.58
C GLY A 342 0.69 20.57 4.99
N VAL A 343 0.23 20.30 3.76
CA VAL A 343 0.56 19.05 3.04
C VAL A 343 2.06 18.90 2.89
N TYR A 344 2.75 19.95 2.37
CA TYR A 344 4.19 19.86 2.16
C TYR A 344 4.98 19.65 3.45
N LYS A 345 4.58 20.28 4.55
CA LYS A 345 5.21 20.09 5.88
C LYS A 345 5.12 18.64 6.33
N LYS A 346 3.96 18.00 6.14
CA LYS A 346 3.69 16.60 6.49
C LYS A 346 4.54 15.64 5.65
N ILE A 347 4.47 15.75 4.33
CA ILE A 347 5.20 14.86 3.42
C ILE A 347 6.72 15.00 3.57
N LYS A 348 7.23 16.22 3.81
CA LYS A 348 8.65 16.45 4.10
C LYS A 348 9.08 15.74 5.39
N LYS A 349 8.24 15.75 6.43
CA LYS A 349 8.51 15.04 7.68
C LYS A 349 8.64 13.55 7.44
N TYR A 350 7.69 12.94 6.70
CA TYR A 350 7.75 11.51 6.39
C TYR A 350 8.91 11.15 5.46
N HIS A 351 9.27 12.00 4.51
CA HIS A 351 10.47 11.83 3.68
C HIS A 351 11.74 11.65 4.54
N GLY A 352 11.86 12.39 5.65
CA GLY A 352 12.93 12.17 6.62
C GLY A 352 12.87 10.78 7.28
N VAL A 353 11.67 10.26 7.54
CA VAL A 353 11.47 8.88 8.06
C VAL A 353 11.96 7.84 7.06
N GLN A 354 11.59 7.98 5.78
CA GLN A 354 12.07 7.09 4.71
C GLN A 354 13.60 7.03 4.66
N GLY A 355 14.28 8.17 4.75
CA GLY A 355 15.74 8.24 4.73
C GLY A 355 16.41 7.55 5.91
N ARG A 356 15.73 7.48 7.07
CA ARG A 356 16.24 6.82 8.27
C ARG A 356 15.84 5.35 8.41
N PHE A 357 14.95 4.84 7.57
CA PHE A 357 14.38 3.49 7.71
C PHE A 357 15.46 2.40 7.87
N ASN A 358 16.44 2.34 6.98
CA ASN A 358 17.48 1.30 7.02
C ASN A 358 18.30 1.34 8.32
N LYS A 359 18.56 2.53 8.86
CA LYS A 359 19.26 2.70 10.16
C LYS A 359 18.36 2.22 11.30
N ASN A 360 17.10 2.63 11.31
CA ASN A 360 16.13 2.33 12.36
C ASN A 360 15.82 0.83 12.44
N ILE A 361 15.60 0.17 11.31
CA ILE A 361 15.29 -1.26 11.27
C ILE A 361 16.45 -2.13 11.78
N LYS A 362 17.70 -1.75 11.46
CA LYS A 362 18.89 -2.38 12.01
C LYS A 362 18.99 -2.19 13.52
N LYS A 363 18.67 -0.98 14.00
CA LYS A 363 18.71 -0.64 15.44
C LYS A 363 17.72 -1.47 16.24
N ILE A 364 16.44 -1.54 15.82
CA ILE A 364 15.43 -2.32 16.56
C ILE A 364 15.74 -3.82 16.53
N LYS A 365 16.28 -4.34 15.41
CA LYS A 365 16.74 -5.73 15.37
C LYS A 365 17.84 -6.00 16.38
N LYS A 366 18.84 -5.11 16.49
CA LYS A 366 19.90 -5.20 17.51
C LYS A 366 19.35 -5.15 18.93
N SER A 367 18.25 -4.43 19.18
CA SER A 367 17.59 -4.39 20.49
C SER A 367 16.70 -5.61 20.79
N GLY A 368 16.75 -6.66 19.97
CA GLY A 368 16.06 -7.93 20.21
C GLY A 368 14.67 -8.03 19.57
N VAL A 369 14.20 -7.02 18.84
CA VAL A 369 12.95 -7.12 18.09
C VAL A 369 13.12 -8.09 16.93
N GLN A 370 12.21 -9.06 16.81
CA GLN A 370 12.13 -9.92 15.64
C GLN A 370 11.65 -9.11 14.43
N VAL A 371 12.42 -9.06 13.37
CA VAL A 371 12.06 -8.29 12.16
C VAL A 371 12.01 -9.21 10.96
N ALA A 372 10.91 -9.14 10.20
CA ALA A 372 10.75 -9.84 8.93
C ALA A 372 10.25 -8.88 7.84
N ILE A 373 10.82 -8.98 6.65
CA ILE A 373 10.40 -8.23 5.47
C ILE A 373 10.05 -9.23 4.38
N PHE A 374 8.86 -9.09 3.79
CA PHE A 374 8.41 -9.86 2.63
C PHE A 374 8.27 -8.90 1.46
N ALA A 375 9.01 -9.16 0.39
CA ALA A 375 8.99 -8.36 -0.84
C ALA A 375 8.72 -9.28 -2.03
N SER A 376 7.60 -9.07 -2.70
CA SER A 376 7.26 -9.84 -3.88
C SER A 376 7.92 -9.28 -5.14
N TYR A 377 8.04 -10.13 -6.17
CA TYR A 377 8.57 -9.79 -7.50
C TYR A 377 7.99 -10.72 -8.56
N GLY A 378 8.34 -10.51 -9.82
CA GLY A 378 7.91 -11.36 -10.93
C GLY A 378 6.93 -10.67 -11.86
N THR A 379 6.55 -9.42 -11.60
CA THR A 379 5.73 -8.61 -12.50
C THR A 379 6.43 -7.31 -12.89
N MET A 380 5.95 -6.68 -13.95
CA MET A 380 6.41 -5.36 -14.42
C MET A 380 5.77 -4.24 -13.59
N GLY A 381 6.40 -3.07 -13.60
CA GLY A 381 5.79 -1.84 -13.13
C GLY A 381 4.66 -1.35 -14.04
N ILE A 382 3.74 -0.54 -13.52
CA ILE A 382 2.63 0.05 -14.27
C ILE A 382 3.19 0.90 -15.43
N PRO A 383 2.62 0.83 -16.66
CA PRO A 383 3.23 1.40 -17.88
C PRO A 383 3.01 2.92 -18.04
N ILE A 384 3.00 3.66 -16.93
CA ILE A 384 2.92 5.13 -16.90
C ILE A 384 4.27 5.79 -16.58
N THR A 385 5.35 5.00 -16.53
CA THR A 385 6.69 5.43 -16.12
C THR A 385 7.75 4.95 -17.10
N SER A 386 8.86 5.68 -17.16
CA SER A 386 10.07 5.24 -17.84
C SER A 386 10.71 4.00 -17.21
N LYS A 387 10.34 3.67 -15.96
CA LYS A 387 10.87 2.53 -15.20
C LYS A 387 9.94 1.31 -15.20
N VAL A 388 9.07 1.19 -16.19
CA VAL A 388 8.11 0.06 -16.33
C VAL A 388 8.78 -1.31 -16.24
N ASN A 389 10.04 -1.44 -16.63
CA ASN A 389 10.81 -2.69 -16.56
C ASN A 389 11.37 -3.01 -15.16
N ASN A 390 11.01 -2.27 -14.12
CA ASN A 390 11.35 -2.68 -12.76
C ASN A 390 10.59 -3.94 -12.39
N GLN A 391 11.19 -4.78 -11.54
CA GLN A 391 10.48 -5.88 -10.87
C GLN A 391 9.60 -5.31 -9.77
N THR A 392 8.36 -5.74 -9.74
CA THR A 392 7.35 -5.31 -8.78
C THR A 392 6.49 -6.48 -8.32
N ASP A 393 5.61 -6.22 -7.37
CA ASP A 393 4.48 -7.08 -7.01
C ASP A 393 3.18 -6.71 -7.76
N ALA A 394 3.30 -6.09 -8.93
CA ALA A 394 2.29 -5.43 -9.75
C ALA A 394 1.96 -3.98 -9.30
N LEU A 395 2.46 -3.51 -8.16
CA LEU A 395 2.24 -2.16 -7.65
C LEU A 395 3.53 -1.55 -7.08
N ILE A 396 4.16 -2.22 -6.10
CA ILE A 396 5.34 -1.72 -5.38
C ILE A 396 6.61 -2.38 -5.94
N ASP A 397 7.62 -1.54 -6.20
CA ASP A 397 8.91 -2.03 -6.66
C ASP A 397 9.60 -2.87 -5.60
N THR A 398 10.06 -4.05 -6.00
CA THR A 398 10.77 -5.00 -5.12
C THR A 398 11.98 -4.37 -4.43
N LYS A 399 12.71 -3.49 -5.13
CA LYS A 399 13.84 -2.73 -4.58
C LYS A 399 13.42 -1.91 -3.35
N TYR A 400 12.29 -1.22 -3.43
CA TYR A 400 11.81 -0.38 -2.35
C TYR A 400 11.17 -1.20 -1.22
N ALA A 401 10.35 -2.18 -1.54
CA ALA A 401 9.71 -3.06 -0.55
C ALA A 401 10.73 -3.87 0.27
N SER A 402 11.87 -4.25 -0.34
CA SER A 402 12.91 -5.07 0.29
C SER A 402 13.94 -4.30 1.12
N ALA A 403 13.78 -2.99 1.30
CA ALA A 403 14.78 -2.14 1.94
C ALA A 403 16.14 -2.14 1.24
N GLY A 404 16.16 -2.17 -0.11
CA GLY A 404 17.34 -1.89 -0.91
C GLY A 404 18.00 -3.09 -1.58
N ALA A 405 17.28 -4.18 -1.87
CA ALA A 405 17.83 -5.25 -2.69
C ALA A 405 18.26 -4.74 -4.07
N THR A 406 19.35 -5.29 -4.59
CA THR A 406 19.67 -5.16 -6.00
C THR A 406 18.78 -6.10 -6.79
N VAL A 407 18.05 -5.55 -7.76
CA VAL A 407 17.02 -6.26 -8.52
C VAL A 407 17.29 -6.09 -10.01
N ALA A 408 17.28 -7.19 -10.75
CA ALA A 408 17.35 -7.14 -12.21
C ALA A 408 16.12 -6.45 -12.82
N LYS A 409 16.26 -5.89 -14.00
CA LYS A 409 15.09 -5.46 -14.77
C LYS A 409 14.23 -6.67 -15.15
N TYR A 410 12.93 -6.47 -15.33
CA TYR A 410 12.03 -7.51 -15.78
C TYR A 410 12.53 -8.14 -17.09
N GLY A 411 12.54 -9.47 -17.15
CA GLY A 411 13.10 -10.23 -18.27
C GLY A 411 14.63 -10.24 -18.36
N LYS A 412 15.35 -9.69 -17.35
CA LYS A 412 16.82 -9.70 -17.31
C LYS A 412 17.32 -10.46 -16.08
N LYS A 413 18.60 -10.82 -16.08
CA LYS A 413 19.29 -11.53 -14.98
C LYS A 413 20.49 -10.73 -14.49
N LEU A 414 20.79 -10.86 -13.20
CA LEU A 414 22.00 -10.33 -12.59
C LEU A 414 23.20 -11.21 -12.95
N LYS A 415 24.37 -10.58 -13.14
CA LYS A 415 25.63 -11.30 -13.27
C LYS A 415 26.19 -11.81 -11.92
N ALA A 416 25.63 -11.33 -10.81
CA ALA A 416 26.05 -11.69 -9.45
C ALA A 416 25.85 -13.19 -9.17
N LYS A 417 26.73 -13.74 -8.31
CA LYS A 417 26.69 -15.12 -7.83
C LYS A 417 26.76 -15.12 -6.29
N GLY A 418 26.42 -16.24 -5.67
CA GLY A 418 26.56 -16.47 -4.22
C GLY A 418 25.23 -16.70 -3.49
N LYS A 419 25.33 -16.94 -2.19
CA LYS A 419 24.20 -17.40 -1.34
C LYS A 419 23.02 -16.43 -1.24
N TYR A 420 23.24 -15.14 -1.49
CA TYR A 420 22.22 -14.10 -1.44
C TYR A 420 21.61 -13.80 -2.81
N VAL A 421 21.98 -14.55 -3.84
CA VAL A 421 21.40 -14.39 -5.18
C VAL A 421 20.33 -15.46 -5.38
N SER A 422 19.15 -15.03 -5.86
CA SER A 422 18.04 -15.94 -6.19
C SER A 422 18.43 -16.92 -7.30
N GLY A 423 17.79 -18.10 -7.33
CA GLY A 423 18.09 -19.12 -8.35
C GLY A 423 17.85 -18.63 -9.77
N ASP A 424 16.77 -17.84 -9.98
CA ASP A 424 16.45 -17.17 -11.24
C ASP A 424 17.38 -15.99 -11.60
N LYS A 425 18.32 -15.65 -10.72
CA LYS A 425 19.26 -14.51 -10.86
C LYS A 425 18.58 -13.14 -10.97
N VAL A 426 17.40 -12.99 -10.41
CA VAL A 426 16.67 -11.69 -10.43
C VAL A 426 17.01 -10.84 -9.21
N ILE A 427 17.22 -11.45 -8.05
CA ILE A 427 17.40 -10.73 -6.77
C ILE A 427 18.81 -10.99 -6.22
N ASN A 428 19.46 -9.92 -5.73
CA ASN A 428 20.59 -10.01 -4.82
C ASN A 428 20.21 -9.38 -3.48
N ALA A 429 19.93 -10.22 -2.49
CA ALA A 429 19.53 -9.81 -1.16
C ALA A 429 20.67 -9.23 -0.31
N LYS A 430 21.93 -9.39 -0.70
CA LYS A 430 23.10 -8.89 0.06
C LYS A 430 23.03 -7.39 0.33
N THR A 431 22.39 -6.65 -0.57
CA THR A 431 22.30 -5.18 -0.50
C THR A 431 21.11 -4.68 0.36
N CYS A 432 20.23 -5.57 0.82
CA CYS A 432 19.14 -5.20 1.73
C CYS A 432 19.67 -4.69 3.08
N ALA A 433 18.85 -3.89 3.75
CA ALA A 433 19.14 -3.48 5.13
C ALA A 433 19.29 -4.70 6.08
N LEU A 434 18.48 -5.74 5.87
CA LEU A 434 18.45 -6.97 6.68
C LEU A 434 18.41 -8.22 5.78
N PRO A 435 19.56 -8.63 5.17
CA PRO A 435 19.56 -9.74 4.20
C PRO A 435 18.99 -11.05 4.74
N ASP A 436 19.34 -11.43 5.98
CA ASP A 436 18.88 -12.68 6.59
C ASP A 436 17.46 -12.62 7.18
N ASN A 437 16.77 -11.49 7.04
CA ASN A 437 15.41 -11.27 7.55
C ASN A 437 14.44 -10.83 6.45
N THR A 438 14.88 -10.90 5.17
CA THR A 438 14.07 -10.49 4.02
C THR A 438 13.77 -11.70 3.16
N TRP A 439 12.50 -11.98 2.92
CA TRP A 439 11.99 -12.99 2.00
C TRP A 439 11.59 -12.38 0.68
N PHE A 440 11.89 -13.06 -0.40
CA PHE A 440 11.51 -12.67 -1.76
C PHE A 440 10.56 -13.69 -2.34
N LEU A 441 9.40 -13.21 -2.78
CA LEU A 441 8.28 -14.05 -3.20
C LEU A 441 7.99 -13.82 -4.69
N ASN A 442 8.42 -14.77 -5.54
CA ASN A 442 8.18 -14.69 -6.98
C ASN A 442 6.73 -15.07 -7.31
N GLY A 443 6.07 -14.27 -8.16
CA GLY A 443 4.73 -14.53 -8.66
C GLY A 443 3.60 -14.22 -7.68
N ILE A 444 3.89 -13.68 -6.50
CA ILE A 444 2.86 -13.21 -5.57
C ILE A 444 2.66 -11.72 -5.82
N GLN A 445 1.48 -11.38 -6.34
CA GLN A 445 1.11 -10.00 -6.60
C GLN A 445 0.64 -9.30 -5.33
N HIS A 446 0.65 -7.96 -5.34
CA HIS A 446 0.30 -7.12 -4.22
C HIS A 446 -1.05 -7.50 -3.59
N MET A 447 -2.11 -7.50 -4.37
CA MET A 447 -3.46 -7.86 -3.90
C MET A 447 -3.60 -9.36 -3.65
N ARG A 448 -2.88 -10.21 -4.39
CA ARG A 448 -2.99 -11.66 -4.27
C ARG A 448 -2.39 -12.22 -2.98
N PHE A 449 -1.47 -11.50 -2.36
CA PHE A 449 -0.95 -11.88 -1.04
C PHE A 449 -2.08 -12.02 -0.01
N TYR A 450 -3.17 -11.32 -0.23
CA TYR A 450 -4.31 -11.28 0.68
C TYR A 450 -5.29 -12.45 0.52
N TYR A 451 -5.21 -13.22 -0.57
CA TYR A 451 -6.13 -14.34 -0.82
C TYR A 451 -5.79 -15.66 -0.08
N GLY A 452 -4.74 -15.69 0.71
CA GLY A 452 -4.36 -16.81 1.54
C GLY A 452 -3.54 -17.88 0.81
N SER A 453 -2.36 -18.16 1.35
CA SER A 453 -1.40 -19.13 0.81
C SER A 453 -0.42 -19.56 1.90
N ASP A 454 0.54 -20.40 1.56
CA ASP A 454 1.68 -20.70 2.46
C ASP A 454 2.47 -19.44 2.83
N ALA A 455 2.46 -18.38 1.98
CA ALA A 455 3.08 -17.10 2.31
C ALA A 455 2.38 -16.42 3.49
N THR A 456 1.04 -16.39 3.50
CA THR A 456 0.28 -15.85 4.64
C THR A 456 0.47 -16.68 5.91
N LYS A 457 0.61 -18.01 5.79
CA LYS A 457 0.95 -18.89 6.92
C LYS A 457 2.33 -18.57 7.49
N LEU A 458 3.32 -18.31 6.63
CA LEU A 458 4.67 -17.94 7.06
C LEU A 458 4.67 -16.59 7.80
N VAL A 459 3.99 -15.58 7.25
CA VAL A 459 3.79 -14.28 7.90
C VAL A 459 3.17 -14.45 9.29
N ALA A 460 2.04 -15.17 9.38
CA ALA A 460 1.34 -15.40 10.63
C ALA A 460 2.22 -16.15 11.66
N ASN A 461 2.94 -17.18 11.25
CA ASN A 461 3.81 -17.96 12.14
C ASN A 461 4.95 -17.12 12.71
N ILE A 462 5.53 -16.21 11.91
CA ILE A 462 6.58 -15.29 12.37
C ILE A 462 5.98 -14.26 13.35
N ALA A 463 4.85 -13.64 12.99
CA ALA A 463 4.20 -12.63 13.83
C ALA A 463 3.78 -13.19 15.20
N CYS A 464 3.31 -14.45 15.23
CA CYS A 464 2.92 -15.15 16.45
C CYS A 464 4.11 -15.75 17.24
N GLY A 465 5.35 -15.64 16.72
CA GLY A 465 6.55 -16.18 17.36
C GLY A 465 6.72 -17.70 17.24
N LYS A 466 5.93 -18.38 16.38
CA LYS A 466 6.08 -19.83 16.11
C LYS A 466 7.29 -20.13 15.22
N VAL A 467 7.70 -19.17 14.42
CA VAL A 467 8.88 -19.21 13.55
C VAL A 467 9.73 -17.98 13.82
N LYS A 468 11.03 -18.14 14.00
CA LYS A 468 11.95 -16.99 14.15
C LYS A 468 11.99 -16.17 12.87
N ALA A 469 12.05 -14.86 12.98
CA ALA A 469 12.14 -13.92 11.85
C ALA A 469 13.54 -13.92 11.21
N ASN A 470 13.99 -15.10 10.77
CA ASN A 470 15.27 -15.30 10.10
C ASN A 470 15.10 -16.36 9.02
N VAL A 471 15.61 -16.11 7.82
CA VAL A 471 15.49 -17.02 6.66
C VAL A 471 16.07 -18.41 6.91
N LYS A 472 17.02 -18.54 7.84
CA LYS A 472 17.58 -19.85 8.25
C LYS A 472 16.56 -20.70 8.99
N ALA A 473 15.60 -20.11 9.71
CA ALA A 473 14.59 -20.84 10.49
C ALA A 473 13.65 -21.69 9.64
N VAL A 474 13.52 -21.37 8.34
CA VAL A 474 12.64 -22.08 7.41
C VAL A 474 13.40 -23.04 6.47
N LYS A 475 14.73 -23.16 6.60
CA LYS A 475 15.56 -24.00 5.70
C LYS A 475 15.23 -25.50 5.75
N LYS A 476 14.73 -26.00 6.86
CA LYS A 476 14.25 -27.39 6.94
C LYS A 476 13.11 -27.66 5.96
N LYS A 477 12.20 -26.67 5.78
CA LYS A 477 11.08 -26.78 4.85
C LYS A 477 11.45 -26.31 3.44
N TYR A 478 12.28 -25.26 3.33
CA TYR A 478 12.68 -24.64 2.07
C TYR A 478 14.20 -24.52 2.01
N LYS A 479 14.89 -25.33 1.19
CA LYS A 479 16.37 -25.39 1.13
C LYS A 479 17.03 -24.01 0.93
N LYS A 480 16.48 -23.16 0.08
CA LYS A 480 16.97 -21.77 -0.13
C LYS A 480 16.38 -20.74 0.83
N GLY A 481 15.39 -21.10 1.63
CA GLY A 481 14.80 -20.33 2.74
C GLY A 481 14.29 -18.93 2.42
N GLN A 482 14.98 -18.19 1.59
CA GLN A 482 14.79 -16.76 1.31
C GLN A 482 14.10 -16.47 -0.02
N PHE A 483 14.32 -17.31 -1.05
CA PHE A 483 13.80 -17.10 -2.41
C PHE A 483 12.76 -18.16 -2.72
N LEU A 484 11.50 -17.75 -2.68
CA LEU A 484 10.36 -18.65 -2.77
C LEU A 484 9.44 -18.19 -3.91
N LYS A 485 8.74 -19.13 -4.52
CA LYS A 485 7.65 -18.86 -5.47
C LYS A 485 6.41 -19.62 -5.04
N GLU A 486 5.25 -19.08 -5.39
CA GLU A 486 3.99 -19.76 -5.16
C GLU A 486 3.62 -20.63 -6.36
N VAL A 487 3.31 -21.91 -6.08
CA VAL A 487 2.73 -22.86 -7.04
C VAL A 487 1.55 -23.51 -6.33
N ASN A 488 0.36 -23.36 -6.88
CA ASN A 488 -0.89 -23.91 -6.29
C ASN A 488 -1.05 -23.54 -4.79
N ARG A 489 -0.83 -22.26 -4.46
CA ARG A 489 -0.88 -21.71 -3.10
C ARG A 489 0.17 -22.30 -2.12
N LYS A 490 1.09 -23.10 -2.59
CA LYS A 490 2.22 -23.65 -1.81
C LYS A 490 3.50 -22.89 -2.16
N LEU A 491 4.33 -22.61 -1.15
CA LEU A 491 5.64 -22.03 -1.37
C LEU A 491 6.64 -23.15 -1.72
N VAL A 492 7.39 -22.93 -2.80
CA VAL A 492 8.51 -23.75 -3.25
C VAL A 492 9.74 -22.88 -3.50
N ASN A 493 10.91 -23.49 -3.56
CA ASN A 493 12.15 -22.74 -3.87
C ASN A 493 12.13 -22.21 -5.31
N VAL A 494 12.64 -20.99 -5.49
CA VAL A 494 13.02 -20.48 -6.82
C VAL A 494 14.27 -21.22 -7.29
N LYS A 495 14.15 -21.87 -8.45
CA LYS A 495 15.25 -22.58 -9.13
C LYS A 495 16.20 -21.63 -9.83
#